data_e72786fbda98d9f9432153ef4ddc4e37
#
_entry.id   e72786fbda98d9f9432153ef4ddc4e37
#
_cell.length_a   1.000
_cell.length_b   1.000
_cell.length_c   1.000
_cell.angle_alpha   90.00
_cell.angle_beta   90.00
_cell.angle_gamma   90.00
#
_symmetry.space_group_name_H-M   'P 1'
#
loop_
_entity.id
_entity.type
_entity.pdbx_description
1 polymer ?
#
loop_
_entity_poly.entity_id
_entity_poly.type
_entity_poly.pdbx_seq_one_letter_code
_entity_poly.pdbx_strand_id
1 'polypeptide(L)'
;MRSLIFALLAVSSLVADEQPVVLRVGFFPNLTHAPALAARQLEREGKDFHQANLPAGVKLDWRSFNAGPSAMEALVAGAIDITYVGASPVINAHVRTKGRSIRVLAPVASGGNALVVRKGSPLRAPADFRGRRIATPQLGNTQDVEARIWLRSGGLNITIAGGDAQVLPAQNAELIALFKRGDVDAAWTVEPWVTRLVDDFGGAVLVENHDSIITVLASSQKALDAKGEAVKAFVRSHYLLRDRLVADPILLERLSREALGAESRSAAPKAELIAPALRRIRWDQPEDPALRLSRLTESFAKAQSDSRACGLLTGETPVAPLLQALVADLPAARK
;
A
#
# COMPACT_ATOMS: atom_id res chain seq x y z
N MET A 1 -60.73 7.78 -54.88
CA MET A 1 -60.21 6.98 -53.77
C MET A 1 -58.69 7.26 -53.69
N ARG A 2 -58.25 8.08 -52.71
CA ARG A 2 -56.85 8.44 -52.48
C ARG A 2 -56.35 7.66 -51.28
N SER A 3 -55.45 6.68 -51.48
CA SER A 3 -54.80 5.93 -50.44
C SER A 3 -53.70 6.76 -49.78
N LEU A 4 -53.82 7.08 -48.53
CA LEU A 4 -52.73 7.63 -47.68
C LEU A 4 -51.87 6.46 -47.22
N ILE A 5 -50.60 6.45 -47.60
CA ILE A 5 -49.59 5.58 -47.05
C ILE A 5 -48.96 6.29 -45.85
N PHE A 6 -49.18 5.78 -44.64
CA PHE A 6 -48.47 6.22 -43.42
C PHE A 6 -47.10 5.52 -43.39
N ALA A 7 -46.05 6.27 -43.54
CA ALA A 7 -44.69 5.79 -43.32
C ALA A 7 -44.37 5.87 -41.83
N LEU A 8 -44.24 4.71 -41.17
CA LEU A 8 -43.79 4.57 -39.80
C LEU A 8 -42.25 4.74 -39.77
N LEU A 9 -41.73 5.89 -39.32
CA LEU A 9 -40.34 6.10 -39.05
C LEU A 9 -39.98 5.39 -37.72
N ALA A 10 -39.31 4.24 -37.82
CA ALA A 10 -38.70 3.58 -36.69
C ALA A 10 -37.45 4.38 -36.28
N VAL A 11 -37.53 5.09 -35.18
CA VAL A 11 -36.37 5.72 -34.52
C VAL A 11 -35.61 4.61 -33.78
N SER A 12 -34.62 4.03 -34.45
CA SER A 12 -33.64 3.16 -33.79
C SER A 12 -32.77 4.03 -32.90
N SER A 13 -33.00 3.98 -31.57
CA SER A 13 -32.06 4.53 -30.60
C SER A 13 -30.76 3.75 -30.72
N LEU A 14 -29.74 4.32 -31.33
CA LEU A 14 -28.37 3.85 -31.18
C LEU A 14 -27.99 4.03 -29.71
N VAL A 15 -28.11 2.96 -28.93
CA VAL A 15 -27.40 2.84 -27.65
C VAL A 15 -25.93 2.74 -28.06
N ALA A 16 -25.22 3.84 -27.92
CA ALA A 16 -23.75 3.81 -28.05
C ALA A 16 -23.24 2.80 -27.00
N ASP A 17 -22.59 1.75 -27.48
CA ASP A 17 -21.91 0.77 -26.64
C ASP A 17 -20.70 1.51 -26.00
N GLU A 18 -20.96 2.16 -24.86
CA GLU A 18 -19.90 2.86 -24.12
C GLU A 18 -18.85 1.82 -23.69
N GLN A 19 -17.66 1.96 -24.24
CA GLN A 19 -16.53 1.10 -23.87
C GLN A 19 -16.34 1.10 -22.35
N PRO A 20 -16.18 -0.07 -21.73
CA PRO A 20 -16.08 -0.16 -20.28
C PRO A 20 -14.91 0.63 -19.76
N VAL A 21 -15.13 1.43 -18.71
CA VAL A 21 -14.09 2.17 -18.00
C VAL A 21 -13.27 1.17 -17.19
N VAL A 22 -12.06 0.88 -17.65
CA VAL A 22 -11.14 0.01 -16.88
C VAL A 22 -10.38 0.84 -15.86
N LEU A 23 -10.54 0.51 -14.58
CA LEU A 23 -9.79 1.08 -13.47
C LEU A 23 -8.69 0.11 -13.05
N ARG A 24 -7.44 0.46 -13.31
CA ARG A 24 -6.27 -0.37 -13.03
C ARG A 24 -5.76 -0.09 -11.62
N VAL A 25 -5.77 -1.11 -10.76
CA VAL A 25 -5.50 -0.98 -9.32
C VAL A 25 -4.25 -1.75 -8.93
N GLY A 26 -3.23 -1.04 -8.44
CA GLY A 26 -1.99 -1.61 -7.90
C GLY A 26 -2.14 -2.04 -6.44
N PHE A 27 -1.53 -3.16 -6.07
CA PHE A 27 -1.45 -3.62 -4.68
C PHE A 27 -0.21 -4.50 -4.47
N PHE A 28 0.07 -4.87 -3.21
CA PHE A 28 1.16 -5.81 -2.88
C PHE A 28 0.60 -7.01 -2.11
N PRO A 29 1.20 -8.21 -2.25
CA PRO A 29 0.81 -9.39 -1.48
C PRO A 29 1.35 -9.31 -0.04
N ASN A 30 0.95 -8.28 0.69
CA ASN A 30 1.28 -8.02 2.09
C ASN A 30 -0.01 -7.85 2.91
N LEU A 31 0.00 -8.23 4.19
CA LEU A 31 -1.18 -8.07 5.04
C LEU A 31 -1.56 -6.60 5.29
N THR A 32 -0.61 -5.67 5.19
CA THR A 32 -0.90 -4.22 5.22
C THR A 32 -1.78 -3.75 4.04
N HIS A 33 -2.00 -4.62 3.04
CA HIS A 33 -2.89 -4.44 1.90
C HIS A 33 -4.13 -5.36 1.97
N ALA A 34 -4.49 -5.84 3.17
CA ALA A 34 -5.57 -6.83 3.33
C ALA A 34 -6.91 -6.46 2.69
N PRO A 35 -7.37 -5.20 2.63
CA PRO A 35 -8.59 -4.87 1.87
C PRO A 35 -8.48 -5.22 0.38
N ALA A 36 -7.32 -4.99 -0.26
CA ALA A 36 -7.11 -5.39 -1.65
C ALA A 36 -7.04 -6.91 -1.81
N LEU A 37 -6.35 -7.60 -0.89
CA LEU A 37 -6.29 -9.06 -0.87
C LEU A 37 -7.67 -9.68 -0.71
N ALA A 38 -8.47 -9.17 0.23
CA ALA A 38 -9.83 -9.64 0.47
C ALA A 38 -10.74 -9.42 -0.77
N ALA A 39 -10.66 -8.25 -1.42
CA ALA A 39 -11.38 -7.98 -2.64
C ALA A 39 -11.03 -8.99 -3.74
N ARG A 40 -9.75 -9.26 -3.94
CA ARG A 40 -9.26 -10.24 -4.91
C ARG A 40 -9.75 -11.65 -4.61
N GLN A 41 -9.80 -12.04 -3.33
CA GLN A 41 -10.29 -13.35 -2.95
C GLN A 41 -11.80 -13.47 -3.14
N LEU A 42 -12.56 -12.44 -2.78
CA LEU A 42 -14.00 -12.40 -3.02
C LEU A 42 -14.34 -12.47 -4.52
N GLU A 43 -13.55 -11.79 -5.37
CA GLU A 43 -13.70 -11.89 -6.84
C GLU A 43 -13.50 -13.34 -7.32
N ARG A 44 -12.46 -14.05 -6.82
CA ARG A 44 -12.23 -15.49 -7.14
C ARG A 44 -13.36 -16.41 -6.67
N GLU A 45 -14.03 -16.05 -5.58
CA GLU A 45 -15.20 -16.75 -5.06
C GLU A 45 -16.51 -16.42 -5.83
N GLY A 46 -16.43 -15.57 -6.87
CA GLY A 46 -17.60 -15.10 -7.60
C GLY A 46 -18.47 -14.10 -6.82
N LYS A 47 -17.90 -13.46 -5.78
CA LYS A 47 -18.55 -12.48 -4.91
C LYS A 47 -17.84 -11.13 -5.05
N ASP A 48 -17.71 -10.61 -6.28
CA ASP A 48 -17.00 -9.36 -6.53
C ASP A 48 -17.64 -8.17 -5.80
N PHE A 49 -17.09 -7.89 -4.62
CA PHE A 49 -17.60 -6.85 -3.73
C PHE A 49 -17.50 -5.47 -4.35
N HIS A 50 -16.39 -5.19 -5.02
CA HIS A 50 -16.21 -3.87 -5.65
C HIS A 50 -17.15 -3.70 -6.83
N GLN A 51 -17.33 -4.72 -7.67
CA GLN A 51 -18.21 -4.62 -8.84
C GLN A 51 -19.64 -4.30 -8.45
N ALA A 52 -20.11 -4.80 -7.30
CA ALA A 52 -21.44 -4.50 -6.76
C ALA A 52 -21.59 -3.04 -6.28
N ASN A 53 -20.49 -2.31 -6.07
CA ASN A 53 -20.45 -0.96 -5.54
C ASN A 53 -19.88 0.07 -6.54
N LEU A 54 -19.50 -0.35 -7.74
CA LEU A 54 -19.00 0.53 -8.81
C LEU A 54 -20.13 0.90 -9.77
N PRO A 55 -20.04 2.04 -10.46
CA PRO A 55 -20.95 2.38 -11.53
C PRO A 55 -21.00 1.30 -12.63
N ALA A 56 -22.13 1.16 -13.30
CA ALA A 56 -22.26 0.27 -14.45
C ALA A 56 -21.18 0.59 -15.49
N GLY A 57 -20.63 -0.46 -16.13
CA GLY A 57 -19.58 -0.29 -17.14
C GLY A 57 -18.17 -0.07 -16.58
N VAL A 58 -17.97 0.10 -15.26
CA VAL A 58 -16.63 0.14 -14.66
C VAL A 58 -16.14 -1.28 -14.39
N LYS A 59 -14.92 -1.59 -14.81
CA LYS A 59 -14.24 -2.87 -14.53
C LYS A 59 -12.94 -2.63 -13.80
N LEU A 60 -12.53 -3.56 -12.92
CA LEU A 60 -11.24 -3.52 -12.24
C LEU A 60 -10.21 -4.41 -12.97
N ASP A 61 -8.99 -3.92 -13.06
CA ASP A 61 -7.81 -4.66 -13.50
C ASP A 61 -6.74 -4.56 -12.40
N TRP A 62 -6.54 -5.64 -11.67
CA TRP A 62 -5.63 -5.68 -10.54
C TRP A 62 -4.19 -6.00 -10.98
N ARG A 63 -3.25 -5.21 -10.47
CA ARG A 63 -1.81 -5.34 -10.76
C ARG A 63 -1.02 -5.52 -9.46
N SER A 64 -0.31 -6.64 -9.35
CA SER A 64 0.52 -6.94 -8.18
C SER A 64 1.93 -6.37 -8.35
N PHE A 65 2.47 -5.76 -7.28
CA PHE A 65 3.82 -5.22 -7.22
C PHE A 65 4.55 -5.78 -5.99
N ASN A 66 5.89 -5.78 -6.03
CA ASN A 66 6.69 -6.17 -4.87
C ASN A 66 6.70 -5.08 -3.78
N ALA A 67 6.87 -3.82 -4.18
CA ALA A 67 6.97 -2.69 -3.25
C ALA A 67 6.63 -1.34 -3.92
N GLY A 68 6.61 -0.27 -3.11
CA GLY A 68 6.09 1.03 -3.47
C GLY A 68 6.76 1.75 -4.64
N PRO A 69 8.09 1.82 -4.73
CA PRO A 69 8.74 2.52 -5.83
C PRO A 69 8.29 2.05 -7.21
N SER A 70 8.24 0.74 -7.46
CA SER A 70 7.78 0.19 -8.74
C SER A 70 6.30 0.45 -9.02
N ALA A 71 5.44 0.43 -7.99
CA ALA A 71 4.03 0.81 -8.15
C ALA A 71 3.86 2.29 -8.48
N MET A 72 4.66 3.18 -7.85
CA MET A 72 4.63 4.61 -8.14
C MET A 72 5.16 4.95 -9.53
N GLU A 73 6.17 4.23 -10.02
CA GLU A 73 6.63 4.34 -11.41
C GLU A 73 5.51 3.98 -12.39
N ALA A 74 4.81 2.87 -12.15
CA ALA A 74 3.66 2.45 -12.95
C ALA A 74 2.51 3.47 -12.90
N LEU A 75 2.26 4.09 -11.73
CA LEU A 75 1.23 5.13 -11.57
C LEU A 75 1.59 6.40 -12.34
N VAL A 76 2.83 6.87 -12.24
CA VAL A 76 3.31 8.07 -12.95
C VAL A 76 3.30 7.84 -14.46
N ALA A 77 3.70 6.64 -14.91
CA ALA A 77 3.65 6.26 -16.33
C ALA A 77 2.22 6.06 -16.86
N GLY A 78 1.20 6.01 -15.99
CA GLY A 78 -0.18 5.76 -16.37
C GLY A 78 -0.47 4.29 -16.71
N ALA A 79 0.38 3.36 -16.27
CA ALA A 79 0.14 1.92 -16.40
C ALA A 79 -0.89 1.41 -15.39
N ILE A 80 -1.05 2.11 -14.27
CA ILE A 80 -2.13 1.93 -13.29
C ILE A 80 -2.78 3.28 -12.96
N ASP A 81 -3.99 3.27 -12.42
CA ASP A 81 -4.80 4.45 -12.12
C ASP A 81 -4.83 4.76 -10.62
N ILE A 82 -4.88 3.72 -9.79
CA ILE A 82 -4.87 3.78 -8.31
C ILE A 82 -3.85 2.74 -7.81
N THR A 83 -3.26 2.99 -6.64
CA THR A 83 -2.46 1.97 -5.96
C THR A 83 -2.58 2.07 -4.45
N TYR A 84 -2.59 0.92 -3.78
CA TYR A 84 -2.22 0.79 -2.38
C TYR A 84 -0.70 0.93 -2.29
N VAL A 85 -0.18 1.77 -1.39
CA VAL A 85 1.26 2.08 -1.36
C VAL A 85 1.66 2.76 -0.06
N GLY A 86 2.94 2.68 0.32
CA GLY A 86 3.49 3.35 1.50
C GLY A 86 3.74 4.85 1.31
N ALA A 87 3.88 5.57 2.42
CA ALA A 87 4.03 7.02 2.41
C ALA A 87 5.33 7.50 1.73
N SER A 88 6.47 6.86 2.00
CA SER A 88 7.76 7.28 1.42
C SER A 88 7.79 7.20 -0.11
N PRO A 89 7.35 6.11 -0.77
CA PRO A 89 7.25 6.08 -2.23
C PRO A 89 6.32 7.15 -2.80
N VAL A 90 5.19 7.42 -2.14
CA VAL A 90 4.23 8.46 -2.57
C VAL A 90 4.87 9.83 -2.53
N ILE A 91 5.48 10.22 -1.41
CA ILE A 91 6.10 11.54 -1.27
C ILE A 91 7.30 11.70 -2.22
N ASN A 92 8.08 10.65 -2.44
CA ASN A 92 9.17 10.65 -3.39
C ASN A 92 8.68 10.92 -4.82
N ALA A 93 7.59 10.27 -5.25
CA ALA A 93 6.97 10.53 -6.55
C ALA A 93 6.35 11.93 -6.61
N HIS A 94 5.72 12.41 -5.53
CA HIS A 94 5.15 13.75 -5.45
C HIS A 94 6.21 14.84 -5.65
N VAL A 95 7.35 14.74 -4.95
CA VAL A 95 8.46 15.69 -5.08
C VAL A 95 9.06 15.64 -6.49
N ARG A 96 9.35 14.43 -7.01
CA ARG A 96 9.90 14.27 -8.37
C ARG A 96 9.00 14.82 -9.47
N THR A 97 7.68 14.77 -9.28
CA THR A 97 6.69 15.34 -10.19
C THR A 97 6.30 16.79 -9.86
N LYS A 98 7.06 17.45 -8.96
CA LYS A 98 6.85 18.85 -8.54
C LYS A 98 5.41 19.12 -8.06
N GLY A 99 4.84 18.17 -7.31
CA GLY A 99 3.50 18.27 -6.73
C GLY A 99 2.32 18.09 -7.68
N ARG A 100 2.56 17.86 -8.97
CA ARG A 100 1.50 17.93 -10.00
C ARG A 100 0.76 16.63 -10.25
N SER A 101 1.42 15.48 -10.09
CA SER A 101 0.92 14.22 -10.67
C SER A 101 0.27 13.28 -9.69
N ILE A 102 0.52 13.40 -8.38
CA ILE A 102 0.10 12.42 -7.39
C ILE A 102 -0.89 13.02 -6.41
N ARG A 103 -1.91 12.23 -6.04
CA ARG A 103 -2.90 12.55 -5.01
C ARG A 103 -3.11 11.35 -4.10
N VAL A 104 -3.18 11.58 -2.79
CA VAL A 104 -3.61 10.59 -1.80
C VAL A 104 -5.12 10.67 -1.67
N LEU A 105 -5.76 9.51 -1.74
CA LEU A 105 -7.23 9.38 -1.73
C LEU A 105 -7.74 8.98 -0.35
N ALA A 106 -7.03 8.10 0.35
CA ALA A 106 -7.43 7.54 1.62
C ALA A 106 -6.25 6.96 2.40
N PRO A 107 -6.22 7.06 3.75
CA PRO A 107 -5.40 6.21 4.58
C PRO A 107 -5.98 4.78 4.59
N VAL A 108 -5.12 3.77 4.68
CA VAL A 108 -5.54 2.36 4.66
C VAL A 108 -5.12 1.64 5.93
N ALA A 109 -3.84 1.68 6.28
CA ALA A 109 -3.30 0.94 7.42
C ALA A 109 -2.13 1.65 8.07
N SER A 110 -1.99 1.46 9.39
CA SER A 110 -0.82 1.85 10.18
C SER A 110 -0.23 0.63 10.89
N GLY A 111 1.06 0.68 11.24
CA GLY A 111 1.74 -0.44 11.88
C GLY A 111 1.99 -1.64 10.97
N GLY A 112 2.25 -2.81 11.58
CA GLY A 112 2.52 -4.03 10.82
C GLY A 112 3.86 -4.01 10.09
N ASN A 113 4.82 -3.24 10.58
CA ASN A 113 6.17 -3.19 10.07
C ASN A 113 7.18 -3.18 11.22
N ALA A 114 8.27 -3.90 11.08
CA ALA A 114 9.25 -4.06 12.15
C ALA A 114 10.66 -4.37 11.64
N LEU A 115 11.65 -4.02 12.47
CA LEU A 115 13.03 -4.50 12.37
C LEU A 115 13.15 -5.80 13.15
N VAL A 116 13.49 -6.88 12.49
CA VAL A 116 13.69 -8.21 13.05
C VAL A 116 15.18 -8.55 13.03
N VAL A 117 15.74 -8.95 14.16
CA VAL A 117 17.09 -9.47 14.31
C VAL A 117 17.06 -10.97 14.58
N ARG A 118 18.21 -11.66 14.50
CA ARG A 118 18.29 -13.08 14.84
C ARG A 118 18.08 -13.30 16.33
N LYS A 119 17.51 -14.43 16.69
CA LYS A 119 17.45 -14.87 18.08
C LYS A 119 18.84 -14.91 18.70
N GLY A 120 18.98 -14.31 19.88
CA GLY A 120 20.26 -14.23 20.56
C GLY A 120 21.27 -13.23 19.97
N SER A 121 20.88 -12.46 18.96
CA SER A 121 21.70 -11.36 18.46
C SER A 121 22.07 -10.39 19.58
N PRO A 122 23.30 -9.88 19.65
CA PRO A 122 23.70 -8.84 20.60
C PRO A 122 23.19 -7.44 20.22
N LEU A 123 22.62 -7.27 19.02
CA LEU A 123 22.15 -5.98 18.51
C LEU A 123 20.94 -5.48 19.32
N ARG A 124 21.03 -4.28 19.89
CA ARG A 124 19.97 -3.65 20.69
C ARG A 124 19.66 -2.22 20.26
N ALA A 125 20.69 -1.48 19.83
CA ALA A 125 20.60 -0.07 19.48
C ALA A 125 21.17 0.17 18.08
N PRO A 126 20.83 1.30 17.42
CA PRO A 126 21.34 1.63 16.08
C PRO A 126 22.86 1.57 15.97
N ALA A 127 23.59 2.01 17.02
CA ALA A 127 25.07 2.04 17.02
C ALA A 127 25.68 0.62 16.93
N ASP A 128 24.99 -0.42 17.37
CA ASP A 128 25.46 -1.81 17.33
C ASP A 128 25.52 -2.36 15.91
N PHE A 129 24.90 -1.65 14.95
CA PHE A 129 24.84 -2.05 13.54
C PHE A 129 26.07 -1.61 12.73
N ARG A 130 27.09 -1.05 13.35
CA ARG A 130 28.35 -0.76 12.63
C ARG A 130 28.93 -2.03 12.00
N GLY A 131 29.18 -2.00 10.68
CA GLY A 131 29.63 -3.15 9.91
C GLY A 131 28.56 -4.21 9.64
N ARG A 132 27.30 -3.97 9.97
CA ARG A 132 26.19 -4.91 9.81
C ARG A 132 25.37 -4.65 8.55
N ARG A 133 24.59 -5.66 8.17
CA ARG A 133 23.73 -5.65 6.97
C ARG A 133 22.27 -5.80 7.37
N ILE A 134 21.44 -4.88 6.88
CA ILE A 134 19.96 -4.91 7.07
C ILE A 134 19.33 -5.06 5.69
N ALA A 135 18.47 -6.06 5.52
CA ALA A 135 17.67 -6.18 4.30
C ALA A 135 16.36 -5.37 4.39
N THR A 136 15.95 -4.75 3.27
CA THR A 136 14.67 -4.02 3.10
C THR A 136 14.01 -4.39 1.78
N PRO A 137 12.68 -4.27 1.58
CA PRO A 137 12.00 -4.79 0.39
C PRO A 137 12.40 -4.14 -0.93
N GLN A 138 12.74 -2.86 -0.94
CA GLN A 138 13.18 -2.12 -2.13
C GLN A 138 13.79 -0.78 -1.73
N LEU A 139 14.80 -0.31 -2.46
CA LEU A 139 15.39 1.02 -2.26
C LEU A 139 14.31 2.11 -2.33
N GLY A 140 14.26 2.96 -1.32
CA GLY A 140 13.33 4.09 -1.23
C GLY A 140 11.88 3.70 -0.89
N ASN A 141 11.62 2.44 -0.51
CA ASN A 141 10.35 2.10 0.11
C ASN A 141 10.32 2.59 1.57
N THR A 142 9.18 2.50 2.24
CA THR A 142 9.02 3.02 3.61
C THR A 142 10.00 2.37 4.58
N GLN A 143 10.18 1.05 4.53
CA GLN A 143 11.09 0.31 5.41
C GLN A 143 12.57 0.63 5.14
N ASP A 144 12.94 0.90 3.90
CA ASP A 144 14.30 1.32 3.54
C ASP A 144 14.64 2.69 4.12
N VAL A 145 13.71 3.65 4.02
CA VAL A 145 13.84 4.98 4.63
C VAL A 145 13.91 4.87 6.15
N GLU A 146 12.98 4.14 6.76
CA GLU A 146 12.95 3.93 8.22
C GLU A 146 14.25 3.29 8.74
N ALA A 147 14.75 2.25 8.07
CA ALA A 147 16.01 1.61 8.43
C ALA A 147 17.20 2.58 8.41
N ARG A 148 17.31 3.38 7.34
CA ARG A 148 18.39 4.36 7.20
C ARG A 148 18.33 5.45 8.26
N ILE A 149 17.14 6.00 8.52
CA ILE A 149 16.93 7.03 9.54
C ILE A 149 17.22 6.48 10.94
N TRP A 150 16.75 5.29 11.23
CA TRP A 150 16.99 4.63 12.52
C TRP A 150 18.50 4.39 12.74
N LEU A 151 19.24 3.90 11.77
CA LEU A 151 20.69 3.73 11.85
C LEU A 151 21.40 5.07 12.08
N ARG A 152 21.00 6.12 11.35
CA ARG A 152 21.57 7.47 11.51
C ARG A 152 21.31 8.07 12.88
N SER A 153 20.20 7.75 13.54
CA SER A 153 19.91 8.21 14.91
C SER A 153 20.92 7.69 15.94
N GLY A 154 21.62 6.59 15.64
CA GLY A 154 22.75 6.07 16.44
C GLY A 154 24.12 6.61 16.05
N GLY A 155 24.18 7.70 15.27
CA GLY A 155 25.43 8.33 14.85
C GLY A 155 26.16 7.59 13.70
N LEU A 156 25.51 6.64 13.02
CA LEU A 156 26.08 5.95 11.88
C LEU A 156 25.96 6.81 10.60
N ASN A 157 27.03 6.87 9.83
CA ASN A 157 27.00 7.46 8.50
C ASN A 157 26.40 6.43 7.52
N ILE A 158 25.19 6.68 7.06
CA ILE A 158 24.47 5.80 6.14
C ILE A 158 24.19 6.53 4.84
N THR A 159 24.64 5.97 3.73
CA THR A 159 24.41 6.48 2.38
C THR A 159 23.63 5.45 1.54
N ILE A 160 23.22 5.83 0.33
CA ILE A 160 22.57 4.91 -0.60
C ILE A 160 23.51 3.78 -1.00
N ALA A 161 24.80 4.08 -1.16
CA ALA A 161 25.82 3.12 -1.59
C ALA A 161 26.44 2.30 -0.43
N GLY A 162 26.06 2.57 0.83
CA GLY A 162 26.64 1.92 2.03
C GLY A 162 26.97 2.93 3.12
N GLY A 163 28.14 2.77 3.76
CA GLY A 163 28.60 3.59 4.88
C GLY A 163 29.01 2.72 6.07
N ASP A 164 28.72 3.19 7.30
CA ASP A 164 29.03 2.47 8.53
C ASP A 164 28.23 1.16 8.70
N ALA A 165 27.08 1.05 8.02
CA ALA A 165 26.29 -0.17 7.88
C ALA A 165 25.70 -0.23 6.46
N GLN A 166 25.26 -1.39 6.03
CA GLN A 166 24.67 -1.60 4.70
C GLN A 166 23.16 -1.84 4.80
N VAL A 167 22.38 -1.06 4.07
CA VAL A 167 20.95 -1.32 3.85
C VAL A 167 20.80 -1.92 2.45
N LEU A 168 20.40 -3.19 2.38
CA LEU A 168 20.38 -4.01 1.18
C LEU A 168 18.94 -4.21 0.69
N PRO A 169 18.54 -3.59 -0.43
CA PRO A 169 17.23 -3.83 -1.02
C PRO A 169 17.16 -5.26 -1.59
N ALA A 170 16.16 -6.03 -1.16
CA ALA A 170 15.87 -7.37 -1.63
C ALA A 170 14.36 -7.63 -1.59
N GLN A 171 13.82 -8.33 -2.59
CA GLN A 171 12.39 -8.70 -2.57
C GLN A 171 12.07 -9.53 -1.32
N ASN A 172 10.83 -9.43 -0.80
CA ASN A 172 10.49 -10.06 0.48
C ASN A 172 10.83 -11.56 0.54
N ALA A 173 10.60 -12.32 -0.52
CA ALA A 173 10.96 -13.74 -0.56
C ALA A 173 12.48 -13.96 -0.51
N GLU A 174 13.25 -13.10 -1.18
CA GLU A 174 14.71 -13.11 -1.16
C GLU A 174 15.25 -12.66 0.21
N LEU A 175 14.64 -11.62 0.80
CA LEU A 175 14.95 -11.13 2.14
C LEU A 175 14.87 -12.27 3.18
N ILE A 176 13.80 -13.07 3.13
CA ILE A 176 13.66 -14.27 3.98
C ILE A 176 14.83 -15.24 3.75
N ALA A 177 15.20 -15.48 2.50
CA ALA A 177 16.32 -16.40 2.18
C ALA A 177 17.66 -15.85 2.69
N LEU A 178 17.94 -14.55 2.51
CA LEU A 178 19.14 -13.89 3.03
C LEU A 178 19.21 -13.97 4.56
N PHE A 179 18.10 -13.71 5.24
CA PHE A 179 18.02 -13.82 6.71
C PHE A 179 18.26 -15.25 7.16
N LYS A 180 17.63 -16.23 6.53
CA LYS A 180 17.81 -17.67 6.85
C LYS A 180 19.27 -18.11 6.73
N ARG A 181 19.97 -17.75 5.66
CA ARG A 181 21.37 -18.14 5.41
C ARG A 181 22.39 -17.40 6.28
N GLY A 182 22.03 -16.27 6.84
CA GLY A 182 22.96 -15.45 7.59
C GLY A 182 23.66 -14.38 6.77
N ASP A 183 23.20 -14.13 5.58
CA ASP A 183 23.78 -13.13 4.70
C ASP A 183 23.44 -11.70 5.15
N VAL A 184 22.41 -11.54 5.99
CA VAL A 184 22.05 -10.29 6.65
C VAL A 184 21.88 -10.50 8.16
N ASP A 185 22.18 -9.47 8.94
CA ASP A 185 22.09 -9.48 10.41
C ASP A 185 20.68 -9.19 10.89
N ALA A 186 19.92 -8.44 10.09
CA ALA A 186 18.55 -8.04 10.38
C ALA A 186 17.75 -7.81 9.10
N ALA A 187 16.42 -7.69 9.25
CA ALA A 187 15.53 -7.33 8.18
C ALA A 187 14.45 -6.35 8.67
N TRP A 188 14.24 -5.26 7.94
CA TRP A 188 13.12 -4.36 8.17
C TRP A 188 12.07 -4.59 7.10
N THR A 189 10.93 -5.15 7.49
CA THR A 189 9.90 -5.55 6.53
C THR A 189 8.50 -5.38 7.13
N VAL A 190 7.47 -5.82 6.40
CA VAL A 190 6.05 -5.73 6.76
C VAL A 190 5.43 -7.10 6.98
N GLU A 191 4.23 -7.15 7.57
CA GLU A 191 3.47 -8.39 7.71
C GLU A 191 2.97 -8.93 6.33
N PRO A 192 2.99 -10.25 6.13
CA PRO A 192 3.27 -11.34 7.09
C PRO A 192 4.75 -11.71 7.23
N TRP A 193 5.65 -10.99 6.58
CA TRP A 193 7.08 -11.31 6.54
C TRP A 193 7.76 -11.16 7.91
N VAL A 194 7.32 -10.16 8.73
CA VAL A 194 7.78 -9.99 10.12
C VAL A 194 7.47 -11.25 10.92
N THR A 195 6.20 -11.67 10.95
CA THR A 195 5.78 -12.88 11.67
C THR A 195 6.50 -14.12 11.15
N ARG A 196 6.72 -14.26 9.85
CA ARG A 196 7.50 -15.37 9.29
C ARG A 196 8.96 -15.37 9.75
N LEU A 197 9.61 -14.21 9.81
CA LEU A 197 10.98 -14.11 10.33
C LEU A 197 11.06 -14.54 11.80
N VAL A 198 10.05 -14.20 12.59
CA VAL A 198 9.98 -14.57 14.01
C VAL A 198 9.69 -16.07 14.19
N ASP A 199 8.62 -16.56 13.59
CA ASP A 199 8.09 -17.89 13.89
C ASP A 199 8.78 -18.99 13.10
N ASP A 200 9.07 -18.79 11.80
CA ASP A 200 9.71 -19.79 10.97
C ASP A 200 11.25 -19.82 11.16
N PHE A 201 11.87 -18.70 11.55
CA PHE A 201 13.34 -18.57 11.59
C PHE A 201 13.89 -18.11 12.93
N GLY A 202 13.06 -18.02 13.97
CA GLY A 202 13.49 -17.68 15.32
C GLY A 202 14.01 -16.25 15.46
N GLY A 203 13.53 -15.32 14.64
CA GLY A 203 13.85 -13.91 14.77
C GLY A 203 13.26 -13.27 16.03
N ALA A 204 13.77 -12.11 16.41
CA ALA A 204 13.22 -11.28 17.48
C ALA A 204 12.95 -9.87 16.95
N VAL A 205 11.77 -9.33 17.23
CA VAL A 205 11.44 -7.93 16.89
C VAL A 205 12.28 -7.02 17.77
N LEU A 206 13.07 -6.15 17.16
CA LEU A 206 13.90 -5.15 17.83
C LEU A 206 13.22 -3.78 17.85
N VAL A 207 12.61 -3.39 16.73
CA VAL A 207 11.90 -2.12 16.59
C VAL A 207 10.56 -2.40 15.93
N GLU A 208 9.49 -1.85 16.48
CA GLU A 208 8.15 -1.89 15.88
C GLU A 208 7.54 -0.49 15.92
N ASN A 209 7.01 -0.05 14.79
CA ASN A 209 6.40 1.26 14.66
C ASN A 209 4.89 1.10 14.42
N HIS A 210 4.09 1.23 15.48
CA HIS A 210 2.64 1.03 15.43
C HIS A 210 1.87 2.19 14.81
N ASP A 211 2.44 3.41 14.81
CA ASP A 211 1.75 4.63 14.40
C ASP A 211 2.15 5.11 13.00
N SER A 212 3.16 4.49 12.40
CA SER A 212 3.56 4.79 11.03
C SER A 212 2.45 4.44 10.05
N ILE A 213 2.05 5.41 9.22
CA ILE A 213 1.12 5.16 8.11
C ILE A 213 1.86 4.35 7.05
N ILE A 214 1.54 3.07 7.01
CA ILE A 214 2.25 2.10 6.17
C ILE A 214 1.59 1.90 4.82
N THR A 215 0.30 2.17 4.71
CA THR A 215 -0.43 2.04 3.45
C THR A 215 -1.48 3.14 3.31
N VAL A 216 -1.48 3.76 2.14
CA VAL A 216 -2.52 4.70 1.67
C VAL A 216 -3.03 4.25 0.30
N LEU A 217 -4.19 4.74 -0.12
CA LEU A 217 -4.61 4.75 -1.52
C LEU A 217 -4.08 6.03 -2.17
N ALA A 218 -3.39 5.88 -3.29
CA ALA A 218 -2.92 7.00 -4.12
C ALA A 218 -3.37 6.84 -5.57
N SER A 219 -3.59 7.97 -6.23
CA SER A 219 -3.95 8.05 -7.66
C SER A 219 -3.09 9.08 -8.38
N SER A 220 -3.03 8.98 -9.70
CA SER A 220 -2.49 10.05 -10.52
C SER A 220 -3.55 11.12 -10.78
N GLN A 221 -3.14 12.39 -10.90
CA GLN A 221 -4.03 13.47 -11.29
C GLN A 221 -4.71 13.16 -12.64
N LYS A 222 -3.96 12.60 -13.59
CA LYS A 222 -4.49 12.15 -14.89
C LYS A 222 -5.64 11.15 -14.76
N ALA A 223 -5.53 10.19 -13.84
CA ALA A 223 -6.60 9.22 -13.62
C ALA A 223 -7.83 9.87 -12.96
N LEU A 224 -7.62 10.83 -12.05
CA LEU A 224 -8.71 11.62 -11.46
C LEU A 224 -9.44 12.47 -12.49
N ASP A 225 -8.71 13.11 -13.39
CA ASP A 225 -9.29 13.95 -14.44
C ASP A 225 -10.10 13.10 -15.45
N ALA A 226 -9.62 11.90 -15.79
CA ALA A 226 -10.23 11.05 -16.79
C ALA A 226 -11.32 10.11 -16.25
N LYS A 227 -11.21 9.68 -14.97
CA LYS A 227 -12.01 8.59 -14.36
C LYS A 227 -12.47 8.94 -12.94
N GLY A 228 -12.62 10.22 -12.60
CA GLY A 228 -12.84 10.72 -11.25
C GLY A 228 -14.01 10.04 -10.53
N GLU A 229 -15.15 9.84 -11.18
CA GLU A 229 -16.31 9.18 -10.58
C GLU A 229 -16.05 7.70 -10.27
N ALA A 230 -15.36 6.97 -11.16
CA ALA A 230 -14.97 5.59 -10.90
C ALA A 230 -13.95 5.50 -9.75
N VAL A 231 -12.98 6.44 -9.68
CA VAL A 231 -12.02 6.52 -8.57
C VAL A 231 -12.72 6.78 -7.24
N LYS A 232 -13.63 7.75 -7.17
CA LYS A 232 -14.42 8.04 -5.96
C LYS A 232 -15.28 6.85 -5.53
N ALA A 233 -15.93 6.19 -6.48
CA ALA A 233 -16.73 4.99 -6.20
C ALA A 233 -15.86 3.85 -5.66
N PHE A 234 -14.67 3.65 -6.22
CA PHE A 234 -13.71 2.67 -5.71
C PHE A 234 -13.29 3.00 -4.26
N VAL A 235 -12.98 4.26 -3.94
CA VAL A 235 -12.61 4.65 -2.57
C VAL A 235 -13.77 4.40 -1.59
N ARG A 236 -15.01 4.75 -1.96
CA ARG A 236 -16.19 4.42 -1.14
C ARG A 236 -16.34 2.91 -0.92
N SER A 237 -16.21 2.13 -1.98
CA SER A 237 -16.28 0.67 -1.92
C SER A 237 -15.15 0.07 -1.07
N HIS A 238 -13.94 0.64 -1.14
CA HIS A 238 -12.82 0.27 -0.28
C HIS A 238 -13.17 0.45 1.21
N TYR A 239 -13.75 1.59 1.59
CA TYR A 239 -14.14 1.82 2.99
C TYR A 239 -15.21 0.85 3.45
N LEU A 240 -16.24 0.58 2.63
CA LEU A 240 -17.28 -0.40 2.96
C LEU A 240 -16.70 -1.80 3.18
N LEU A 241 -15.76 -2.21 2.34
CA LEU A 241 -15.08 -3.50 2.50
C LEU A 241 -14.21 -3.52 3.76
N ARG A 242 -13.40 -2.47 4.00
CA ARG A 242 -12.58 -2.35 5.21
C ARG A 242 -13.44 -2.47 6.47
N ASP A 243 -14.54 -1.74 6.55
CA ASP A 243 -15.41 -1.73 7.73
C ASP A 243 -16.03 -3.11 7.96
N ARG A 244 -16.44 -3.80 6.89
CA ARG A 244 -16.88 -5.19 6.98
C ARG A 244 -15.80 -6.13 7.50
N LEU A 245 -14.55 -5.97 7.03
CA LEU A 245 -13.43 -6.81 7.45
C LEU A 245 -13.02 -6.54 8.91
N VAL A 246 -13.07 -5.28 9.35
CA VAL A 246 -12.81 -4.91 10.76
C VAL A 246 -13.89 -5.46 11.69
N ALA A 247 -15.14 -5.46 11.26
CA ALA A 247 -16.25 -6.02 12.01
C ALA A 247 -16.25 -7.57 12.07
N ASP A 248 -15.57 -8.22 11.12
CA ASP A 248 -15.47 -9.71 11.06
C ASP A 248 -13.99 -10.15 10.93
N PRO A 249 -13.25 -10.25 12.05
CA PRO A 249 -11.86 -10.67 12.04
C PRO A 249 -11.63 -12.08 11.47
N ILE A 250 -12.61 -12.99 11.58
CA ILE A 250 -12.52 -14.34 11.01
C ILE A 250 -12.54 -14.27 9.48
N LEU A 251 -13.43 -13.47 8.94
CA LEU A 251 -13.49 -13.20 7.49
C LEU A 251 -12.20 -12.55 6.99
N LEU A 252 -11.68 -11.55 7.71
CA LEU A 252 -10.43 -10.87 7.39
C LEU A 252 -9.26 -11.86 7.33
N GLU A 253 -9.12 -12.71 8.34
CA GLU A 253 -8.08 -13.73 8.42
C GLU A 253 -8.17 -14.72 7.24
N ARG A 254 -9.35 -15.31 7.01
CA ARG A 254 -9.58 -16.27 5.94
C ARG A 254 -9.25 -15.70 4.57
N LEU A 255 -9.85 -14.56 4.22
CA LEU A 255 -9.67 -13.93 2.90
C LEU A 255 -8.20 -13.51 2.69
N SER A 256 -7.56 -12.97 3.73
CA SER A 256 -6.15 -12.56 3.66
C SER A 256 -5.22 -13.74 3.42
N ARG A 257 -5.42 -14.86 4.14
CA ARG A 257 -4.62 -16.08 4.02
C ARG A 257 -4.74 -16.69 2.61
N GLU A 258 -5.97 -16.87 2.14
CA GLU A 258 -6.24 -17.47 0.84
C GLU A 258 -5.70 -16.62 -0.31
N ALA A 259 -5.92 -15.29 -0.24
CA ALA A 259 -5.38 -14.37 -1.22
C ALA A 259 -3.85 -14.35 -1.26
N LEU A 260 -3.18 -14.36 -0.10
CA LEU A 260 -1.70 -14.41 -0.05
C LEU A 260 -1.17 -15.68 -0.73
N GLY A 261 -1.80 -16.83 -0.52
CA GLY A 261 -1.44 -18.07 -1.23
C GLY A 261 -1.58 -17.94 -2.74
N ALA A 262 -2.68 -17.35 -3.20
CA ALA A 262 -2.95 -17.19 -4.62
C ALA A 262 -2.06 -16.12 -5.30
N GLU A 263 -1.78 -14.99 -4.62
CA GLU A 263 -1.02 -13.87 -5.20
C GLU A 263 0.51 -14.08 -5.13
N SER A 264 1.02 -14.75 -4.11
CA SER A 264 2.48 -14.95 -3.94
C SER A 264 3.05 -16.09 -4.77
N ARG A 265 2.25 -16.85 -5.51
CA ARG A 265 2.64 -18.07 -6.24
C ARG A 265 3.39 -19.08 -5.36
N SER A 266 3.22 -18.99 -4.06
CA SER A 266 3.79 -19.88 -3.05
C SER A 266 2.66 -20.53 -2.26
N ALA A 267 2.99 -21.54 -1.43
CA ALA A 267 2.01 -22.09 -0.50
C ALA A 267 1.41 -20.96 0.36
N ALA A 268 0.10 -21.02 0.61
CA ALA A 268 -0.54 -20.09 1.52
C ALA A 268 0.20 -20.09 2.87
N PRO A 269 0.39 -18.94 3.52
CA PRO A 269 0.96 -18.90 4.86
C PRO A 269 0.16 -19.81 5.79
N LYS A 270 0.85 -20.40 6.77
CA LYS A 270 0.19 -21.18 7.80
C LYS A 270 -0.89 -20.35 8.50
N ALA A 271 -2.04 -20.94 8.80
CA ALA A 271 -3.17 -20.22 9.40
C ALA A 271 -2.77 -19.55 10.71
N GLU A 272 -2.00 -20.24 11.54
CA GLU A 272 -1.52 -19.76 12.83
C GLU A 272 -0.66 -18.50 12.77
N LEU A 273 -0.11 -18.14 11.59
CA LEU A 273 0.70 -16.94 11.41
C LEU A 273 -0.13 -15.69 11.05
N ILE A 274 -1.32 -15.87 10.51
CA ILE A 274 -2.11 -14.75 9.96
C ILE A 274 -2.74 -13.91 11.06
N ALA A 275 -3.40 -14.52 12.03
CA ALA A 275 -4.05 -13.77 13.11
C ALA A 275 -3.05 -12.96 13.96
N PRO A 276 -1.87 -13.49 14.39
CA PRO A 276 -0.84 -12.69 15.05
C PRO A 276 -0.35 -11.52 14.18
N ALA A 277 -0.12 -11.75 12.90
CA ALA A 277 0.34 -10.72 11.96
C ALA A 277 -0.70 -9.61 11.78
N LEU A 278 -1.98 -9.95 11.63
CA LEU A 278 -3.05 -8.95 11.50
C LEU A 278 -3.21 -8.07 12.75
N ARG A 279 -2.95 -8.62 13.96
CA ARG A 279 -3.00 -7.84 15.21
C ARG A 279 -1.95 -6.74 15.32
N ARG A 280 -0.87 -6.80 14.54
CA ARG A 280 0.15 -5.74 14.45
C ARG A 280 -0.28 -4.58 13.56
N ILE A 281 -1.35 -4.75 12.79
CA ILE A 281 -1.84 -3.76 11.81
C ILE A 281 -3.06 -3.07 12.40
N ARG A 282 -3.11 -1.74 12.28
CA ARG A 282 -4.25 -0.91 12.66
C ARG A 282 -5.00 -0.47 11.41
N TRP A 283 -6.28 -0.72 11.39
CA TRP A 283 -7.22 -0.38 10.32
C TRP A 283 -8.08 0.83 10.67
N ASP A 284 -8.11 1.18 11.95
CA ASP A 284 -8.84 2.32 12.48
C ASP A 284 -8.19 3.63 11.98
N GLN A 285 -9.05 4.54 11.60
CA GLN A 285 -8.66 5.90 11.23
C GLN A 285 -9.46 6.86 12.12
N PRO A 286 -8.92 8.04 12.47
CA PRO A 286 -9.69 9.03 13.18
C PRO A 286 -11.02 9.31 12.46
N GLU A 287 -12.12 9.28 13.20
CA GLU A 287 -13.44 9.63 12.65
C GLU A 287 -13.47 11.11 12.26
N ASP A 288 -12.83 11.97 13.05
CA ASP A 288 -12.68 13.40 12.75
C ASP A 288 -11.81 13.61 11.49
N PRO A 289 -12.39 14.21 10.42
CA PRO A 289 -11.66 14.48 9.18
C PRO A 289 -10.46 15.42 9.37
N ALA A 290 -10.55 16.40 10.30
CA ALA A 290 -9.46 17.34 10.56
C ALA A 290 -8.29 16.64 11.22
N LEU A 291 -8.52 15.77 12.20
CA LEU A 291 -7.49 14.97 12.85
C LEU A 291 -6.85 13.97 11.84
N ARG A 292 -7.64 13.39 10.96
CA ARG A 292 -7.15 12.51 9.89
C ARG A 292 -6.23 13.27 8.94
N LEU A 293 -6.64 14.45 8.50
CA LEU A 293 -5.82 15.31 7.63
C LEU A 293 -4.51 15.74 8.31
N SER A 294 -4.57 16.13 9.60
CA SER A 294 -3.37 16.48 10.37
C SER A 294 -2.37 15.34 10.43
N ARG A 295 -2.81 14.13 10.82
CA ARG A 295 -1.94 12.95 10.89
C ARG A 295 -1.31 12.60 9.55
N LEU A 296 -2.06 12.68 8.45
CA LEU A 296 -1.51 12.47 7.12
C LEU A 296 -0.49 13.55 6.75
N THR A 297 -0.79 14.81 7.03
CA THR A 297 0.12 15.94 6.76
C THR A 297 1.45 15.74 7.47
N GLU A 298 1.41 15.42 8.77
CA GLU A 298 2.60 15.17 9.59
C GLU A 298 3.39 13.95 9.07
N SER A 299 2.68 12.85 8.74
CA SER A 299 3.32 11.64 8.23
C SER A 299 4.03 11.88 6.89
N PHE A 300 3.40 12.60 5.96
CA PHE A 300 4.02 12.90 4.67
C PHE A 300 5.14 13.95 4.78
N ALA A 301 5.01 14.94 5.64
CA ALA A 301 6.08 15.89 5.92
C ALA A 301 7.30 15.18 6.51
N LYS A 302 7.09 14.28 7.47
CA LYS A 302 8.15 13.43 8.03
C LYS A 302 8.79 12.54 6.96
N ALA A 303 8.00 11.85 6.16
CA ALA A 303 8.50 10.97 5.10
C ALA A 303 9.34 11.75 4.07
N GLN A 304 8.97 13.00 3.75
CA GLN A 304 9.75 13.89 2.88
C GLN A 304 11.09 14.26 3.52
N SER A 305 11.08 14.70 4.79
CA SER A 305 12.28 15.03 5.55
C SER A 305 13.23 13.83 5.65
N ASP A 306 12.70 12.66 6.01
CA ASP A 306 13.47 11.42 6.15
C ASP A 306 14.09 10.98 4.81
N SER A 307 13.32 11.04 3.71
CA SER A 307 13.83 10.70 2.38
C SER A 307 14.94 11.64 1.91
N ARG A 308 14.87 12.92 2.26
CA ARG A 308 15.97 13.88 2.01
C ARG A 308 17.18 13.58 2.85
N ALA A 309 17.00 13.35 4.14
CA ALA A 309 18.08 12.98 5.04
C ALA A 309 18.82 11.72 4.58
N CYS A 310 18.12 10.78 3.94
CA CYS A 310 18.72 9.59 3.35
C CYS A 310 19.38 9.81 1.97
N GLY A 311 19.26 10.99 1.39
CA GLY A 311 19.77 11.28 0.04
C GLY A 311 18.91 10.73 -1.11
N LEU A 312 17.69 10.29 -0.82
CA LEU A 312 16.72 9.80 -1.82
C LEU A 312 15.99 10.93 -2.54
N LEU A 313 15.93 12.11 -1.93
CA LEU A 313 15.36 13.33 -2.48
C LEU A 313 16.35 14.51 -2.35
N THR A 314 16.38 15.36 -3.38
CA THR A 314 17.19 16.58 -3.41
C THR A 314 16.37 17.86 -3.24
N GLY A 315 15.03 17.76 -3.22
CA GLY A 315 14.13 18.91 -3.12
C GLY A 315 12.99 18.70 -2.13
N GLU A 316 12.19 19.74 -1.99
CA GLU A 316 10.95 19.73 -1.22
C GLU A 316 9.78 20.17 -2.09
N THR A 317 8.59 19.69 -1.74
CA THR A 317 7.34 20.11 -2.38
C THR A 317 6.26 20.16 -1.29
N PRO A 318 5.42 21.21 -1.25
CA PRO A 318 4.35 21.29 -0.27
C PRO A 318 3.48 20.02 -0.26
N VAL A 319 3.15 19.53 0.93
CA VAL A 319 2.33 18.32 1.11
C VAL A 319 0.85 18.59 0.82
N ALA A 320 0.37 19.81 1.05
CA ALA A 320 -1.04 20.16 0.91
C ALA A 320 -1.64 19.78 -0.47
N PRO A 321 -1.02 20.02 -1.63
CA PRO A 321 -1.56 19.57 -2.90
C PRO A 321 -1.68 18.05 -3.02
N LEU A 322 -0.82 17.27 -2.35
CA LEU A 322 -0.89 15.81 -2.30
C LEU A 322 -2.18 15.32 -1.66
N LEU A 323 -2.68 16.05 -0.65
CA LEU A 323 -3.81 15.68 0.19
C LEU A 323 -5.15 16.31 -0.25
N GLN A 324 -5.18 17.14 -1.29
CA GLN A 324 -6.40 17.83 -1.75
C GLN A 324 -7.53 16.89 -2.22
N ALA A 325 -7.20 15.69 -2.66
CA ALA A 325 -8.17 14.68 -3.07
C ALA A 325 -8.55 13.73 -1.94
N LEU A 326 -8.11 14.00 -0.70
CA LEU A 326 -8.64 13.35 0.49
C LEU A 326 -10.10 13.74 0.63
N VAL A 327 -10.92 12.81 0.29
CA VAL A 327 -12.32 12.99 0.04
C VAL A 327 -13.06 13.45 1.28
N ALA A 328 -13.71 14.59 1.15
CA ALA A 328 -14.76 15.04 2.07
C ALA A 328 -15.96 14.07 2.14
N ASP A 329 -16.06 13.14 1.19
CA ASP A 329 -17.20 12.23 1.01
C ASP A 329 -16.94 10.81 1.54
N LEU A 330 -16.36 10.67 2.73
CA LEU A 330 -16.47 9.39 3.44
C LEU A 330 -17.94 9.19 3.80
N PRO A 331 -18.57 8.04 3.48
CA PRO A 331 -19.88 7.75 3.99
C PRO A 331 -19.81 7.89 5.51
N ALA A 332 -20.71 8.72 6.08
CA ALA A 332 -20.87 8.75 7.52
C ALA A 332 -21.04 7.32 8.01
N ALA A 333 -20.28 6.93 9.05
CA ALA A 333 -20.44 5.63 9.65
C ALA A 333 -21.93 5.41 9.90
N ARG A 334 -22.54 4.44 9.22
CA ARG A 334 -23.91 4.04 9.50
C ARG A 334 -23.89 3.45 10.91
N LYS A 335 -24.48 4.19 11.86
CA LYS A 335 -24.73 3.71 13.23
C LYS A 335 -25.56 2.44 13.21
#